data_0f0c2c6c677390054ab97a972771aef5
#
_entry.id   0f0c2c6c677390054ab97a972771aef5
#
_cell.length_a   1.000
_cell.length_b   1.000
_cell.length_c   1.000
_cell.angle_alpha   90.00
_cell.angle_beta   90.00
_cell.angle_gamma   90.00
#
_symmetry.space_group_name_H-M   'P 1'
#
loop_
_entity.id
_entity.type
_entity.pdbx_description
1 polymer ?
#
loop_
_entity_poly.entity_id
_entity_poly.type
_entity_poly.pdbx_seq_one_letter_code
_entity_poly.pdbx_strand_id
1 'polypeptide(L)'
;MVAVVMTADAVPRPRLHATTTCTKDGWTYHADLLTRIAHTVISPDTLELLADLCIDGGWWAELRGALDVAAAVPTDREAARTMWMRRSFPLFLGFDDPDRVERVTGHATCTGPANLTGGSLTVMNPECWGSVPVGFDAGLLHAYGLRVPAVAARVRDEFAHVLDTPAGRIGELAALCEMLQAVARGEYAESAPCPHGPCVRIDRATAFSTAAAQVIRCVHALGRCPGDMNTPSCVCP
;
A
#
# COMPACT_ATOMS: atom_id res chain seq x y z
N MET A 1 -5.24 26.34 3.12
CA MET A 1 -5.38 24.95 2.61
C MET A 1 -6.55 24.34 3.37
N VAL A 2 -7.70 24.18 2.70
CA VAL A 2 -8.93 23.70 3.34
C VAL A 2 -8.72 22.19 3.54
N ALA A 3 -8.70 21.74 4.80
CA ALA A 3 -8.87 20.35 5.11
C ALA A 3 -10.23 19.93 4.54
N VAL A 4 -10.23 19.29 3.37
CA VAL A 4 -11.43 18.61 2.90
C VAL A 4 -11.67 17.49 3.90
N VAL A 5 -12.56 17.76 4.83
CA VAL A 5 -13.07 16.80 5.76
C VAL A 5 -13.66 15.69 4.91
N MET A 6 -12.98 14.55 4.84
CA MET A 6 -13.63 13.33 4.41
C MET A 6 -14.81 13.13 5.36
N THR A 7 -16.01 13.46 4.92
CA THR A 7 -17.25 13.35 5.70
C THR A 7 -17.69 11.90 5.91
N ALA A 8 -16.80 10.95 5.69
CA ALA A 8 -17.11 9.57 5.91
C ALA A 8 -16.78 9.17 7.34
N ASP A 9 -17.76 9.27 8.25
CA ASP A 9 -17.75 8.53 9.52
C ASP A 9 -17.56 7.00 9.33
N ALA A 10 -17.63 6.55 8.07
CA ALA A 10 -17.49 5.17 7.67
C ALA A 10 -16.01 4.71 7.53
N VAL A 11 -15.02 5.62 7.48
CA VAL A 11 -13.62 5.24 7.53
C VAL A 11 -13.12 5.34 8.97
N PRO A 12 -12.75 4.22 9.61
CA PRO A 12 -12.27 4.22 10.99
C PRO A 12 -10.94 5.00 11.08
N ARG A 13 -10.99 6.18 11.70
CA ARG A 13 -9.82 7.07 11.82
C ARG A 13 -9.88 7.87 13.12
N PRO A 14 -8.74 8.43 13.60
CA PRO A 14 -8.74 9.35 14.71
C PRO A 14 -9.61 10.57 14.41
N ARG A 15 -10.48 10.94 15.34
CA ARG A 15 -11.30 12.15 15.21
C ARG A 15 -10.44 13.37 15.48
N LEU A 16 -10.52 14.37 14.61
CA LEU A 16 -9.92 15.69 14.82
C LEU A 16 -10.77 16.48 15.82
N HIS A 17 -10.18 16.92 16.94
CA HIS A 17 -10.82 17.73 17.99
C HIS A 17 -10.48 19.20 17.84
N ALA A 18 -9.24 19.51 17.50
CA ALA A 18 -8.79 20.88 17.32
C ALA A 18 -7.60 20.92 16.36
N THR A 19 -7.44 22.04 15.67
CA THR A 19 -6.24 22.36 14.89
C THR A 19 -5.76 23.76 15.26
N THR A 20 -4.45 23.96 15.24
CA THR A 20 -3.86 25.29 15.44
C THR A 20 -2.69 25.46 14.48
N THR A 21 -2.40 26.71 14.17
CA THR A 21 -1.26 27.08 13.35
C THR A 21 -0.47 28.19 14.05
N CYS A 22 0.84 28.05 14.12
CA CYS A 22 1.71 29.10 14.59
C CYS A 22 2.89 29.30 13.65
N THR A 23 3.40 30.53 13.57
CA THR A 23 4.60 30.87 12.80
C THR A 23 5.70 31.31 13.78
N LYS A 24 6.85 30.65 13.68
CA LYS A 24 8.02 30.96 14.48
C LYS A 24 9.29 30.79 13.62
N ASP A 25 10.19 31.75 13.68
CA ASP A 25 11.48 31.73 12.99
C ASP A 25 11.38 31.49 11.47
N GLY A 26 10.33 32.02 10.83
CA GLY A 26 10.05 31.84 9.39
C GLY A 26 9.41 30.51 9.01
N TRP A 27 9.17 29.61 9.97
CA TRP A 27 8.48 28.33 9.77
C TRP A 27 7.03 28.41 10.22
N THR A 28 6.13 27.78 9.46
CA THR A 28 4.73 27.61 9.85
C THR A 28 4.50 26.19 10.34
N TYR A 29 4.04 26.07 11.57
CA TYR A 29 3.72 24.83 12.25
C TYR A 29 2.21 24.64 12.29
N HIS A 30 1.75 23.42 11.94
CA HIS A 30 0.38 22.98 12.16
C HIS A 30 0.40 21.91 13.26
N ALA A 31 -0.55 21.99 14.17
CA ALA A 31 -0.73 20.98 15.20
C ALA A 31 -2.21 20.58 15.29
N ASP A 32 -2.44 19.29 15.23
CA ASP A 32 -3.77 18.68 15.30
C ASP A 32 -3.90 17.88 16.59
N LEU A 33 -5.00 18.12 17.32
CA LEU A 33 -5.41 17.31 18.44
C LEU A 33 -6.38 16.23 17.95
N LEU A 34 -5.94 14.98 18.03
CA LEU A 34 -6.70 13.82 17.56
C LEU A 34 -7.17 12.94 18.72
N THR A 35 -8.21 12.15 18.50
CA THR A 35 -8.58 11.10 19.44
C THR A 35 -7.40 10.16 19.68
N ARG A 36 -7.12 9.87 20.95
CA ARG A 36 -6.10 8.88 21.32
C ARG A 36 -6.54 7.49 20.84
N ILE A 37 -5.66 6.82 20.12
CA ILE A 37 -5.86 5.44 19.68
C ILE A 37 -5.32 4.50 20.75
N ALA A 38 -6.15 3.53 21.17
CA ALA A 38 -5.80 2.57 22.21
C ALA A 38 -5.12 1.30 21.68
N HIS A 39 -5.35 0.97 20.41
CA HIS A 39 -4.82 -0.22 19.77
C HIS A 39 -3.45 0.05 19.16
N THR A 40 -2.57 -0.96 19.20
CA THR A 40 -1.27 -0.91 18.52
C THR A 40 -1.45 -1.11 17.02
N VAL A 41 -0.56 -0.49 16.25
CA VAL A 41 -0.47 -0.74 14.81
C VAL A 41 0.00 -2.16 14.53
N ILE A 42 -0.34 -2.68 13.36
CA ILE A 42 -0.02 -4.05 12.94
C ILE A 42 1.49 -4.27 12.88
N SER A 43 2.24 -3.28 12.40
CA SER A 43 3.70 -3.34 12.29
C SER A 43 4.30 -2.06 12.86
N PRO A 44 4.65 -2.02 14.17
CA PRO A 44 5.13 -0.80 14.83
C PRO A 44 6.57 -0.44 14.44
N ASP A 45 7.38 -1.42 14.09
CA ASP A 45 8.83 -1.24 13.92
C ASP A 45 9.25 -1.10 12.46
N THR A 46 8.45 -1.60 11.53
CA THR A 46 8.76 -1.59 10.10
C THR A 46 7.50 -1.39 9.28
N LEU A 47 7.65 -0.94 8.03
CA LEU A 47 6.54 -0.90 7.07
C LEU A 47 6.19 -2.30 6.53
N GLU A 48 7.12 -3.25 6.58
CA GLU A 48 6.91 -4.62 6.13
C GLU A 48 6.25 -5.47 7.22
N LEU A 49 5.46 -6.45 6.79
CA LEU A 49 5.00 -7.51 7.69
C LEU A 49 6.08 -8.58 7.82
N LEU A 50 6.42 -8.92 9.05
CA LEU A 50 7.45 -9.91 9.38
C LEU A 50 6.88 -11.19 9.99
N ALA A 51 5.60 -11.19 10.34
CA ALA A 51 4.91 -12.32 10.94
C ALA A 51 3.47 -12.41 10.41
N ASP A 52 2.86 -13.57 10.57
CA ASP A 52 1.46 -13.77 10.25
C ASP A 52 0.56 -12.88 11.13
N LEU A 53 -0.52 -12.41 10.54
CA LEU A 53 -1.47 -11.54 11.21
C LEU A 53 -2.57 -12.40 11.84
N CYS A 54 -2.62 -12.45 13.16
CA CYS A 54 -3.76 -13.02 13.91
C CYS A 54 -4.95 -12.06 13.88
N ILE A 55 -5.47 -11.78 12.69
CA ILE A 55 -6.56 -10.84 12.44
C ILE A 55 -7.78 -11.61 11.93
N ASP A 56 -8.95 -11.32 12.48
CA ASP A 56 -10.18 -12.00 12.11
C ASP A 56 -10.78 -11.49 10.78
N GLY A 57 -11.77 -12.25 10.26
CA GLY A 57 -12.45 -11.89 9.02
C GLY A 57 -13.24 -10.59 9.10
N GLY A 58 -13.70 -10.20 10.31
CA GLY A 58 -14.44 -8.96 10.53
C GLY A 58 -13.58 -7.74 10.28
N TRP A 59 -12.33 -7.75 10.74
CA TRP A 59 -11.36 -6.70 10.49
C TRP A 59 -11.08 -6.50 8.99
N TRP A 60 -10.90 -7.61 8.25
CA TRP A 60 -10.70 -7.56 6.81
C TRP A 60 -11.90 -6.98 6.07
N ALA A 61 -13.11 -7.35 6.50
CA ALA A 61 -14.35 -6.81 5.94
C ALA A 61 -14.48 -5.30 6.22
N GLU A 62 -14.10 -4.85 7.43
CA GLU A 62 -14.09 -3.45 7.81
C GLU A 62 -13.08 -2.66 6.98
N LEU A 63 -11.86 -3.17 6.78
CA LEU A 63 -10.84 -2.53 5.93
C LEU A 63 -11.32 -2.41 4.48
N ARG A 64 -11.87 -3.49 3.91
CA ARG A 64 -12.42 -3.47 2.55
C ARG A 64 -13.51 -2.41 2.43
N GLY A 65 -14.48 -2.40 3.35
CA GLY A 65 -15.54 -1.39 3.36
C GLY A 65 -15.02 0.04 3.51
N ALA A 66 -13.99 0.26 4.32
CA ALA A 66 -13.35 1.57 4.47
C ALA A 66 -12.68 2.05 3.16
N LEU A 67 -12.01 1.16 2.45
CA LEU A 67 -11.38 1.47 1.15
C LEU A 67 -12.43 1.73 0.07
N ASP A 68 -13.51 0.96 0.03
CA ASP A 68 -14.63 1.15 -0.91
C ASP A 68 -15.32 2.51 -0.70
N VAL A 69 -15.55 2.89 0.56
CA VAL A 69 -16.12 4.20 0.91
C VAL A 69 -15.15 5.32 0.50
N ALA A 70 -13.87 5.18 0.75
CA ALA A 70 -12.86 6.16 0.33
C ALA A 70 -12.84 6.31 -1.19
N ALA A 71 -12.89 5.19 -1.93
CA ALA A 71 -12.87 5.17 -3.39
C ALA A 71 -14.04 5.94 -4.04
N ALA A 72 -15.18 6.01 -3.36
CA ALA A 72 -16.36 6.73 -3.82
C ALA A 72 -16.31 8.26 -3.59
N VAL A 73 -15.34 8.77 -2.83
CA VAL A 73 -15.23 10.20 -2.52
C VAL A 73 -14.50 10.94 -3.66
N PRO A 74 -15.11 11.92 -4.32
CA PRO A 74 -14.42 12.70 -5.34
C PRO A 74 -13.27 13.52 -4.74
N THR A 75 -12.15 13.61 -5.46
CA THR A 75 -11.01 14.46 -5.08
C THR A 75 -10.22 14.91 -6.30
N ASP A 76 -9.71 16.14 -6.25
CA ASP A 76 -8.76 16.71 -7.20
C ASP A 76 -7.29 16.60 -6.70
N ARG A 77 -7.09 16.17 -5.47
CA ARG A 77 -5.76 15.95 -4.89
C ARG A 77 -5.15 14.67 -5.44
N GLU A 78 -4.00 14.75 -6.10
CA GLU A 78 -3.23 13.58 -6.50
C GLU A 78 -2.35 13.08 -5.32
N ALA A 79 -2.58 11.83 -4.88
CA ALA A 79 -1.70 11.15 -3.92
C ALA A 79 -0.61 10.35 -4.65
N ALA A 80 -0.97 9.52 -5.63
CA ALA A 80 -0.01 8.89 -6.52
C ALA A 80 0.05 9.67 -7.86
N ARG A 81 1.07 10.50 -8.02
CA ARG A 81 1.17 11.44 -9.16
C ARG A 81 1.44 10.71 -10.48
N THR A 82 0.73 11.09 -11.53
CA THR A 82 0.93 10.55 -12.88
C THR A 82 2.38 10.70 -13.35
N MET A 83 3.00 11.85 -13.11
CA MET A 83 4.40 12.08 -13.48
C MET A 83 5.40 11.19 -12.72
N TRP A 84 5.05 10.79 -11.50
CA TRP A 84 5.85 9.83 -10.75
C TRP A 84 5.75 8.44 -11.38
N MET A 85 4.56 7.97 -11.75
CA MET A 85 4.36 6.68 -12.42
C MET A 85 5.13 6.58 -13.75
N ARG A 86 5.09 7.64 -14.58
CA ARG A 86 5.84 7.72 -15.85
C ARG A 86 7.35 7.55 -15.69
N ARG A 87 7.91 7.91 -14.55
CA ARG A 87 9.33 7.70 -14.25
C ARG A 87 9.60 6.35 -13.62
N SER A 88 8.69 5.91 -12.75
CA SER A 88 8.90 4.71 -11.92
C SER A 88 8.70 3.43 -12.71
N PHE A 89 7.72 3.38 -13.62
CA PHE A 89 7.45 2.17 -14.41
C PHE A 89 8.63 1.76 -15.28
N PRO A 90 9.20 2.62 -16.16
CA PRO A 90 10.40 2.24 -16.91
C PRO A 90 11.58 1.90 -16.02
N LEU A 91 11.77 2.64 -14.92
CA LEU A 91 12.90 2.47 -14.02
C LEU A 91 12.86 1.13 -13.27
N PHE A 92 11.71 0.75 -12.73
CA PHE A 92 11.59 -0.40 -11.83
C PHE A 92 10.97 -1.63 -12.49
N LEU A 93 10.13 -1.45 -13.52
CA LEU A 93 9.41 -2.53 -14.17
C LEU A 93 9.95 -2.82 -15.57
N GLY A 94 10.68 -1.90 -16.18
CA GLY A 94 11.26 -2.08 -17.51
C GLY A 94 10.28 -1.87 -18.67
N PHE A 95 9.12 -1.27 -18.44
CA PHE A 95 8.15 -0.91 -19.47
C PHE A 95 7.46 0.41 -19.12
N ASP A 96 6.91 1.10 -20.11
CA ASP A 96 6.25 2.38 -19.93
C ASP A 96 4.93 2.23 -19.16
N ASP A 97 4.50 3.29 -18.47
CA ASP A 97 3.19 3.34 -17.85
C ASP A 97 2.08 3.30 -18.92
N PRO A 98 0.91 2.73 -18.60
CA PRO A 98 -0.18 2.71 -19.56
C PRO A 98 -0.68 4.12 -19.86
N ASP A 99 -1.06 4.36 -21.13
CA ASP A 99 -1.57 5.66 -21.60
C ASP A 99 -2.78 6.16 -20.79
N ARG A 100 -3.56 5.23 -20.25
CA ARG A 100 -4.75 5.52 -19.48
C ARG A 100 -4.80 4.73 -18.19
N VAL A 101 -4.81 5.44 -17.06
CA VAL A 101 -4.89 4.87 -15.71
C VAL A 101 -6.22 5.26 -15.09
N GLU A 102 -7.05 4.28 -14.76
CA GLU A 102 -8.26 4.51 -13.98
C GLU A 102 -7.89 4.85 -12.54
N ARG A 103 -8.58 5.85 -11.98
CA ARG A 103 -8.22 6.41 -10.69
C ARG A 103 -9.43 6.49 -9.77
N VAL A 104 -9.17 6.31 -8.50
CA VAL A 104 -10.11 6.46 -7.39
C VAL A 104 -9.46 7.26 -6.28
N THR A 105 -10.21 7.64 -5.26
CA THR A 105 -9.64 8.15 -4.02
C THR A 105 -9.16 6.99 -3.16
N GLY A 106 -7.95 7.10 -2.65
CA GLY A 106 -7.36 6.11 -1.75
C GLY A 106 -6.53 6.76 -0.66
N HIS A 107 -6.01 5.94 0.23
CA HIS A 107 -5.17 6.36 1.36
C HIS A 107 -3.67 6.39 1.02
N ALA A 108 -3.30 5.90 -0.16
CA ALA A 108 -1.92 5.82 -0.63
C ALA A 108 -1.00 5.16 0.42
N THR A 109 0.16 5.76 0.70
CA THR A 109 1.13 5.20 1.67
C THR A 109 0.56 5.03 3.09
N CYS A 110 -0.58 5.64 3.40
CA CYS A 110 -1.24 5.50 4.70
C CYS A 110 -1.96 4.15 4.88
N THR A 111 -2.11 3.35 3.83
CA THR A 111 -2.65 1.97 3.93
C THR A 111 -1.58 0.97 4.39
N GLY A 112 -0.34 1.38 4.60
CA GLY A 112 0.71 0.49 5.08
C GLY A 112 0.45 -0.06 6.50
N PRO A 113 0.98 -1.25 6.83
CA PRO A 113 0.76 -1.92 8.12
C PRO A 113 1.14 -1.09 9.35
N ALA A 114 2.08 -0.16 9.22
CA ALA A 114 2.46 0.78 10.28
C ALA A 114 1.38 1.84 10.57
N ASN A 115 0.39 1.99 9.70
CA ASN A 115 -0.70 2.96 9.82
C ASN A 115 -2.07 2.30 10.05
N LEU A 116 -2.12 0.99 10.18
CA LEU A 116 -3.34 0.23 10.46
C LEU A 116 -3.25 -0.40 11.83
N THR A 117 -4.28 -0.24 12.67
CA THR A 117 -4.28 -0.89 13.99
C THR A 117 -4.79 -2.33 13.89
N GLY A 118 -4.20 -3.22 14.70
CA GLY A 118 -4.74 -4.55 14.99
C GLY A 118 -5.92 -4.46 15.98
N GLY A 119 -6.67 -5.53 16.12
CA GLY A 119 -7.87 -5.55 16.96
C GLY A 119 -9.03 -4.79 16.32
N SER A 120 -9.34 -3.59 16.77
CA SER A 120 -10.26 -2.69 16.08
C SER A 120 -9.51 -1.89 15.02
N LEU A 121 -10.00 -1.89 13.79
CA LEU A 121 -9.38 -1.17 12.69
C LEU A 121 -9.37 0.34 12.95
N THR A 122 -8.24 0.98 12.73
CA THR A 122 -8.13 2.43 12.60
C THR A 122 -7.02 2.74 11.60
N VAL A 123 -7.30 3.62 10.65
CA VAL A 123 -6.32 4.20 9.72
C VAL A 123 -5.69 5.40 10.41
N MET A 124 -4.41 5.28 10.80
CA MET A 124 -3.74 6.21 11.72
C MET A 124 -3.36 7.54 11.10
N ASN A 125 -2.95 7.54 9.85
CA ASN A 125 -2.38 8.72 9.19
C ASN A 125 -3.19 9.09 7.94
N PRO A 126 -4.26 9.89 8.06
CA PRO A 126 -5.12 10.21 6.92
C PRO A 126 -4.53 11.29 5.97
N GLU A 127 -3.30 11.74 6.18
CA GLU A 127 -2.73 12.88 5.43
C GLU A 127 -2.41 12.56 3.98
N CYS A 128 -2.14 11.29 3.67
CA CYS A 128 -1.70 10.87 2.34
C CYS A 128 -2.85 10.60 1.36
N TRP A 129 -4.11 10.70 1.79
CA TRP A 129 -5.25 10.42 0.93
C TRP A 129 -5.31 11.32 -0.32
N GLY A 130 -5.86 10.80 -1.39
CA GLY A 130 -6.01 11.50 -2.66
C GLY A 130 -6.25 10.55 -3.81
N SER A 131 -6.24 11.05 -5.04
CA SER A 131 -6.39 10.25 -6.25
C SER A 131 -5.19 9.31 -6.43
N VAL A 132 -5.47 8.01 -6.52
CA VAL A 132 -4.52 6.91 -6.77
C VAL A 132 -5.04 6.02 -7.90
N PRO A 133 -4.20 5.21 -8.57
CA PRO A 133 -4.68 4.16 -9.45
C PRO A 133 -5.63 3.19 -8.73
N VAL A 134 -6.65 2.71 -9.42
CA VAL A 134 -7.53 1.64 -8.90
C VAL A 134 -6.68 0.47 -8.43
N GLY A 135 -6.90 -0.03 -7.22
CA GLY A 135 -6.15 -1.14 -6.65
C GLY A 135 -4.83 -0.77 -5.98
N PHE A 136 -4.43 0.51 -5.97
CA PHE A 136 -3.15 0.94 -5.36
C PHE A 136 -3.07 0.59 -3.88
N ASP A 137 -4.09 0.90 -3.08
CA ASP A 137 -4.11 0.65 -1.63
C ASP A 137 -4.05 -0.86 -1.32
N ALA A 138 -4.85 -1.67 -2.01
CA ALA A 138 -4.81 -3.13 -1.88
C ALA A 138 -3.47 -3.71 -2.37
N GLY A 139 -2.92 -3.17 -3.47
CA GLY A 139 -1.62 -3.53 -4.00
C GLY A 139 -0.49 -3.20 -3.03
N LEU A 140 -0.58 -2.10 -2.30
CA LEU A 140 0.40 -1.72 -1.29
C LEU A 140 0.37 -2.68 -0.08
N LEU A 141 -0.82 -3.04 0.40
CA LEU A 141 -0.99 -4.07 1.44
C LEU A 141 -0.41 -5.41 0.99
N HIS A 142 -0.67 -5.81 -0.26
CA HIS A 142 -0.11 -7.03 -0.84
C HIS A 142 1.41 -6.97 -0.88
N ALA A 143 1.98 -5.87 -1.37
CA ALA A 143 3.42 -5.66 -1.45
C ALA A 143 4.10 -5.75 -0.08
N TYR A 144 3.54 -5.12 0.96
CA TYR A 144 4.04 -5.22 2.33
C TYR A 144 3.90 -6.62 2.94
N GLY A 145 2.92 -7.41 2.46
CA GLY A 145 2.67 -8.79 2.88
C GLY A 145 3.54 -9.84 2.19
N LEU A 146 4.27 -9.53 1.12
CA LEU A 146 4.97 -10.51 0.27
C LEU A 146 5.97 -11.40 1.02
N ARG A 147 6.51 -10.95 2.15
CA ARG A 147 7.42 -11.74 2.99
C ARG A 147 6.72 -12.76 3.87
N VAL A 148 5.40 -12.66 4.02
CA VAL A 148 4.57 -13.58 4.79
C VAL A 148 3.52 -14.16 3.83
N PRO A 149 3.78 -15.30 3.18
CA PRO A 149 2.92 -15.83 2.12
C PRO A 149 1.44 -15.98 2.49
N ALA A 150 1.15 -16.33 3.75
CA ALA A 150 -0.23 -16.45 4.24
C ALA A 150 -0.95 -15.09 4.21
N VAL A 151 -0.26 -14.00 4.58
CA VAL A 151 -0.82 -12.65 4.54
C VAL A 151 -0.98 -12.17 3.10
N ALA A 152 0.02 -12.38 2.24
CA ALA A 152 -0.07 -12.04 0.82
C ALA A 152 -1.27 -12.74 0.16
N ALA A 153 -1.44 -14.04 0.40
CA ALA A 153 -2.58 -14.81 -0.09
C ALA A 153 -3.90 -14.24 0.45
N ARG A 154 -3.96 -13.94 1.75
CA ARG A 154 -5.15 -13.34 2.36
C ARG A 154 -5.52 -12.00 1.74
N VAL A 155 -4.56 -11.10 1.51
CA VAL A 155 -4.81 -9.82 0.83
C VAL A 155 -5.34 -10.06 -0.58
N ARG A 156 -4.75 -11.00 -1.34
CA ARG A 156 -5.24 -11.35 -2.69
C ARG A 156 -6.69 -11.82 -2.65
N ASP A 157 -7.06 -12.70 -1.72
CA ASP A 157 -8.42 -13.23 -1.59
C ASP A 157 -9.42 -12.13 -1.23
N GLU A 158 -9.10 -11.29 -0.24
CA GLU A 158 -9.99 -10.22 0.22
C GLU A 158 -10.23 -9.13 -0.83
N PHE A 159 -9.20 -8.83 -1.63
CA PHE A 159 -9.23 -7.77 -2.64
C PHE A 159 -9.23 -8.28 -4.08
N ALA A 160 -9.58 -9.56 -4.31
CA ALA A 160 -9.63 -10.16 -5.65
C ALA A 160 -10.54 -9.37 -6.61
N HIS A 161 -11.68 -8.86 -6.11
CA HIS A 161 -12.63 -8.06 -6.87
C HIS A 161 -12.02 -6.79 -7.49
N VAL A 162 -10.93 -6.28 -6.94
CA VAL A 162 -10.16 -5.13 -7.46
C VAL A 162 -8.88 -5.62 -8.13
N LEU A 163 -8.03 -6.37 -7.42
CA LEU A 163 -6.68 -6.74 -7.87
C LEU A 163 -6.68 -7.63 -9.12
N ASP A 164 -7.75 -8.41 -9.36
CA ASP A 164 -7.85 -9.26 -10.55
C ASP A 164 -8.40 -8.54 -11.79
N THR A 165 -8.72 -7.25 -11.66
CA THR A 165 -9.11 -6.42 -12.80
C THR A 165 -7.89 -5.85 -13.54
N PRO A 166 -8.00 -5.50 -14.83
CA PRO A 166 -6.91 -4.83 -15.56
C PRO A 166 -6.46 -3.52 -14.87
N ALA A 167 -7.41 -2.71 -14.41
CA ALA A 167 -7.12 -1.45 -13.69
C ALA A 167 -6.42 -1.70 -12.35
N GLY A 168 -6.90 -2.69 -11.58
CA GLY A 168 -6.31 -3.07 -10.29
C GLY A 168 -4.88 -3.57 -10.40
N ARG A 169 -4.55 -4.30 -11.48
CA ARG A 169 -3.16 -4.73 -11.76
C ARG A 169 -2.22 -3.55 -11.99
N ILE A 170 -2.69 -2.50 -12.66
CA ILE A 170 -1.92 -1.27 -12.83
C ILE A 170 -1.67 -0.61 -11.48
N GLY A 171 -2.66 -0.55 -10.62
CA GLY A 171 -2.52 -0.04 -9.26
C GLY A 171 -1.56 -0.85 -8.41
N GLU A 172 -1.61 -2.18 -8.49
CA GLU A 172 -0.67 -3.08 -7.82
C GLU A 172 0.77 -2.86 -8.30
N LEU A 173 0.99 -2.70 -9.60
CA LEU A 173 2.31 -2.37 -10.16
C LEU A 173 2.81 -1.00 -9.71
N ALA A 174 1.93 -0.01 -9.62
CA ALA A 174 2.29 1.29 -9.08
C ALA A 174 2.69 1.19 -7.59
N ALA A 175 1.97 0.40 -6.80
CA ALA A 175 2.32 0.13 -5.41
C ALA A 175 3.68 -0.57 -5.27
N LEU A 176 3.97 -1.54 -6.14
CA LEU A 176 5.29 -2.17 -6.19
C LEU A 176 6.41 -1.19 -6.55
N CYS A 177 6.17 -0.24 -7.46
CA CYS A 177 7.14 0.82 -7.75
C CYS A 177 7.45 1.66 -6.52
N GLU A 178 6.44 1.98 -5.68
CA GLU A 178 6.65 2.71 -4.41
C GLU A 178 7.58 1.92 -3.49
N MET A 179 7.34 0.63 -3.33
CA MET A 179 8.18 -0.24 -2.51
C MET A 179 9.60 -0.37 -3.06
N LEU A 180 9.76 -0.58 -4.38
CA LEU A 180 11.07 -0.68 -5.01
C LEU A 180 11.85 0.63 -4.91
N GLN A 181 11.16 1.76 -4.98
CA GLN A 181 11.78 3.07 -4.75
C GLN A 181 12.27 3.24 -3.32
N ALA A 182 11.50 2.78 -2.32
CA ALA A 182 11.91 2.79 -0.93
C ALA A 182 13.14 1.89 -0.70
N VAL A 183 13.17 0.70 -1.30
CA VAL A 183 14.36 -0.18 -1.31
C VAL A 183 15.57 0.52 -1.92
N ALA A 184 15.39 1.19 -3.06
CA ALA A 184 16.49 1.91 -3.73
C ALA A 184 17.03 3.10 -2.89
N ARG A 185 16.20 3.68 -2.01
CA ARG A 185 16.63 4.70 -1.03
C ARG A 185 17.30 4.10 0.21
N GLY A 186 17.34 2.79 0.35
CA GLY A 186 17.90 2.12 1.52
C GLY A 186 16.97 2.09 2.74
N GLU A 187 15.68 2.39 2.59
CA GLU A 187 14.71 2.45 3.72
C GLU A 187 14.46 1.07 4.34
N TYR A 188 14.78 0.00 3.66
CA TYR A 188 14.70 -1.39 4.14
C TYR A 188 16.06 -2.02 4.42
N ALA A 189 17.14 -1.23 4.42
CA ALA A 189 18.46 -1.69 4.80
C ALA A 189 18.51 -1.87 6.32
N GLU A 190 18.73 -3.12 6.74
CA GLU A 190 19.03 -3.63 8.09
C GLU A 190 18.58 -2.76 9.28
N SER A 191 17.42 -3.07 9.84
CA SER A 191 17.12 -2.75 11.24
C SER A 191 17.97 -3.66 12.14
N ALA A 192 18.51 -3.07 13.20
CA ALA A 192 19.43 -3.56 14.22
C ALA A 192 19.54 -5.09 14.50
N PRO A 193 20.70 -5.54 15.03
CA PRO A 193 20.95 -6.95 15.31
C PRO A 193 19.91 -7.52 16.27
N CYS A 194 19.35 -8.69 15.92
CA CYS A 194 18.50 -9.48 16.81
C CYS A 194 19.24 -9.77 18.12
N PRO A 195 18.66 -9.46 19.30
CA PRO A 195 19.31 -9.72 20.58
C PRO A 195 19.41 -11.21 20.95
N HIS A 196 18.91 -12.14 20.14
CA HIS A 196 18.79 -13.56 20.47
C HIS A 196 19.31 -14.51 19.38
N GLY A 197 20.60 -14.43 19.02
CA GLY A 197 21.28 -15.47 18.24
C GLY A 197 21.64 -15.11 16.80
N PRO A 198 22.35 -15.98 16.05
CA PRO A 198 22.81 -15.70 14.72
C PRO A 198 21.62 -15.61 13.76
N CYS A 199 21.20 -14.40 13.45
CA CYS A 199 20.29 -14.15 12.35
C CYS A 199 20.95 -14.61 11.06
N VAL A 200 20.32 -15.55 10.37
CA VAL A 200 20.60 -15.78 8.95
C VAL A 200 20.35 -14.43 8.26
N ARG A 201 21.42 -13.80 7.79
CA ARG A 201 21.35 -12.59 6.97
C ARG A 201 20.65 -12.95 5.66
N ILE A 202 19.33 -12.87 5.65
CA ILE A 202 18.62 -12.75 4.39
C ILE A 202 18.73 -11.27 4.06
N ASP A 203 19.46 -10.95 3.01
CA ASP A 203 19.46 -9.61 2.44
C ASP A 203 18.01 -9.24 2.10
N ARG A 204 17.42 -8.38 2.93
CA ARG A 204 16.00 -7.99 2.85
C ARG A 204 15.67 -7.37 1.50
N ALA A 205 16.60 -6.57 0.95
CA ALA A 205 16.44 -5.97 -0.35
C ALA A 205 16.37 -7.05 -1.45
N THR A 206 17.21 -8.07 -1.39
CA THR A 206 17.19 -9.20 -2.33
C THR A 206 15.94 -10.05 -2.18
N ALA A 207 15.50 -10.35 -0.95
CA ALA A 207 14.27 -11.12 -0.72
C ALA A 207 13.03 -10.38 -1.22
N PHE A 208 12.94 -9.07 -0.96
CA PHE A 208 11.85 -8.23 -1.45
C PHE A 208 11.91 -8.10 -2.99
N SER A 209 13.09 -7.82 -3.56
CA SER A 209 13.29 -7.74 -5.02
C SER A 209 12.89 -9.04 -5.72
N THR A 210 13.18 -10.21 -5.12
CA THR A 210 12.79 -11.51 -5.64
C THR A 210 11.27 -11.70 -5.63
N ALA A 211 10.61 -11.36 -4.50
CA ALA A 211 9.16 -11.44 -4.39
C ALA A 211 8.46 -10.46 -5.36
N ALA A 212 8.93 -9.22 -5.44
CA ALA A 212 8.43 -8.24 -6.40
C ALA A 212 8.62 -8.71 -7.85
N ALA A 213 9.78 -9.28 -8.20
CA ALA A 213 10.03 -9.85 -9.52
C ALA A 213 9.09 -11.03 -9.86
N GLN A 214 8.67 -11.80 -8.85
CA GLN A 214 7.69 -12.87 -9.04
C GLN A 214 6.30 -12.31 -9.31
N VAL A 215 5.85 -11.29 -8.57
CA VAL A 215 4.58 -10.60 -8.83
C VAL A 215 4.59 -9.95 -10.22
N ILE A 216 5.66 -9.25 -10.59
CA ILE A 216 5.82 -8.65 -11.91
C ILE A 216 5.71 -9.73 -13.01
N ARG A 217 6.37 -10.89 -12.86
CA ARG A 217 6.25 -12.00 -13.82
C ARG A 217 4.82 -12.53 -13.91
N CYS A 218 4.13 -12.71 -12.78
CA CYS A 218 2.73 -13.15 -12.75
C CYS A 218 1.81 -12.15 -13.46
N VAL A 219 1.98 -10.85 -13.20
CA VAL A 219 1.20 -9.79 -13.85
C VAL A 219 1.46 -9.76 -15.38
N HIS A 220 2.73 -9.90 -15.79
CA HIS A 220 3.07 -9.99 -17.22
C HIS A 220 2.48 -11.24 -17.91
N ALA A 221 2.46 -12.38 -17.20
CA ALA A 221 1.87 -13.61 -17.76
C ALA A 221 0.35 -13.48 -17.96
N LEU A 222 -0.32 -12.76 -17.06
CA LEU A 222 -1.77 -12.52 -17.12
C LEU A 222 -2.16 -11.40 -18.09
N GLY A 223 -1.24 -10.50 -18.43
CA GLY A 223 -1.45 -9.39 -19.37
C GLY A 223 -1.31 -9.75 -20.85
N ARG A 224 -0.84 -10.96 -21.20
CA ARG A 224 -0.87 -11.43 -22.58
C ARG A 224 -2.28 -11.84 -22.93
N CYS A 225 -2.96 -11.02 -23.74
CA CYS A 225 -4.26 -11.34 -24.31
C CYS A 225 -4.27 -12.73 -24.98
N PRO A 226 -5.42 -13.45 -24.96
CA PRO A 226 -5.59 -14.69 -25.67
C PRO A 226 -5.70 -14.42 -27.19
N GLY A 227 -4.55 -14.27 -27.85
CA GLY A 227 -4.42 -14.04 -29.26
C GLY A 227 -3.26 -14.84 -29.89
N ASP A 228 -2.31 -15.30 -29.10
CA ASP A 228 -1.18 -16.10 -29.55
C ASP A 228 -1.22 -17.51 -28.92
N MET A 229 -2.03 -18.39 -29.51
CA MET A 229 -1.99 -19.82 -29.23
C MET A 229 -0.77 -20.44 -29.89
N ASN A 230 0.43 -20.20 -29.39
CA ASN A 230 1.58 -21.05 -29.68
C ASN A 230 2.76 -20.87 -28.73
N THR A 231 2.56 -21.08 -27.44
CA THR A 231 3.67 -21.28 -26.48
C THR A 231 3.25 -22.24 -25.36
N PRO A 232 4.16 -23.14 -24.93
CA PRO A 232 3.81 -24.23 -24.02
C PRO A 232 3.50 -23.74 -22.61
N SER A 233 2.54 -24.44 -22.01
CA SER A 233 2.04 -24.27 -20.65
C SER A 233 3.15 -24.11 -19.62
N CYS A 234 3.25 -22.93 -18.99
CA CYS A 234 3.95 -22.78 -17.73
C CYS A 234 3.07 -23.36 -16.61
N VAL A 235 3.42 -24.54 -16.13
CA VAL A 235 2.94 -25.09 -14.89
C VAL A 235 3.73 -24.37 -13.79
N CYS A 236 3.06 -23.58 -12.95
CA CYS A 236 3.63 -23.09 -11.69
C CYS A 236 3.68 -24.26 -10.70
N PRO A 237 4.80 -24.48 -10.00
CA PRO A 237 4.87 -25.42 -8.89
C PRO A 237 4.11 -24.92 -7.67
#